data_07cc8181b66ce72f2b56984beb1220b1
#
_entry.id   07cc8181b66ce72f2b56984beb1220b1
#
_cell.length_a   1.000
_cell.length_b   1.000
_cell.length_c   1.000
_cell.angle_alpha   90.00
_cell.angle_beta   90.00
_cell.angle_gamma   90.00
#
_symmetry.space_group_name_H-M   'P 1'
#
loop_
_entity.id
_entity.type
_entity.pdbx_description
1 polymer ?
#
loop_
_entity_poly.entity_id
_entity_poly.type
_entity_poly.pdbx_seq_one_letter_code
_entity_poly.pdbx_strand_id
1 'polypeptide(L)'
;MKSILVTGAFGGMGSAACKLLHDMGYTVFALDKRVSAAEGIIPIQADITSEDSIKEAFARVAESTDSLDAILHFAGMYMLNSLVEMSDEDFRTIFDVNLRGAFLINKTFLPMLGNGSRILIITSELAPLDPLPFTGIYAVSKAALDKYAYSLRMELQLLGITVSVLRAGAVKTRMLGVSTDALDRFCEGTKLYSCNAARFKRIVGTVEARNIPPEKIAQKAVRILKKKNPRFAYSINRNPLLLLLNALPKRLQLFAIKMILR
;
A
#
# COMPACT_ATOMS: atom_id res chain seq x y z
N MET A 1 -2.94 -11.87 -25.22
CA MET A 1 -2.18 -10.78 -24.58
C MET A 1 -2.28 -10.97 -23.09
N LYS A 2 -1.26 -10.59 -22.32
CA LYS A 2 -1.33 -10.69 -20.85
C LYS A 2 -2.03 -9.46 -20.29
N SER A 3 -3.07 -9.68 -19.50
CA SER A 3 -3.92 -8.62 -18.93
C SER A 3 -3.66 -8.44 -17.43
N ILE A 4 -3.49 -7.22 -16.99
CA ILE A 4 -3.18 -6.88 -15.60
C ILE A 4 -4.10 -5.76 -15.12
N LEU A 5 -4.70 -5.97 -13.94
CA LEU A 5 -5.43 -4.92 -13.22
C LEU A 5 -4.49 -4.24 -12.22
N VAL A 6 -4.47 -2.91 -12.22
CA VAL A 6 -3.68 -2.11 -11.28
C VAL A 6 -4.60 -1.16 -10.52
N THR A 7 -4.68 -1.28 -9.19
CA THR A 7 -5.42 -0.33 -8.34
C THR A 7 -4.50 0.77 -7.84
N GLY A 8 -5.03 2.00 -7.65
CA GLY A 8 -4.21 3.17 -7.35
C GLY A 8 -3.30 3.56 -8.51
N ALA A 9 -3.78 3.30 -9.72
CA ALA A 9 -3.02 3.35 -10.97
C ALA A 9 -2.52 4.75 -11.33
N PHE A 10 -3.20 5.79 -10.91
CA PHE A 10 -2.83 7.19 -11.16
C PHE A 10 -2.10 7.84 -9.97
N GLY A 11 -1.81 7.07 -8.91
CA GLY A 11 -0.86 7.43 -7.87
C GLY A 11 0.59 7.30 -8.34
N GLY A 12 1.56 7.88 -7.59
CA GLY A 12 2.96 7.89 -8.01
C GLY A 12 3.56 6.51 -8.30
N MET A 13 3.34 5.51 -7.43
CA MET A 13 3.86 4.15 -7.64
C MET A 13 3.05 3.39 -8.72
N GLY A 14 1.73 3.56 -8.71
CA GLY A 14 0.84 2.88 -9.66
C GLY A 14 1.08 3.35 -11.10
N SER A 15 1.21 4.66 -11.32
CA SER A 15 1.47 5.21 -12.66
C SER A 15 2.81 4.75 -13.24
N ALA A 16 3.85 4.72 -12.41
CA ALA A 16 5.13 4.17 -12.82
C ALA A 16 5.05 2.66 -13.18
N ALA A 17 4.22 1.89 -12.43
CA ALA A 17 4.00 0.49 -12.73
C ALA A 17 3.18 0.29 -14.01
N CYS A 18 2.11 1.06 -14.21
CA CYS A 18 1.27 1.01 -15.42
C CYS A 18 2.10 1.28 -16.67
N LYS A 19 2.90 2.37 -16.66
CA LYS A 19 3.79 2.69 -17.77
C LYS A 19 4.76 1.55 -18.08
N LEU A 20 5.47 1.05 -17.07
CA LEU A 20 6.44 -0.02 -17.26
C LEU A 20 5.78 -1.32 -17.80
N LEU A 21 4.57 -1.66 -17.34
CA LEU A 21 3.83 -2.82 -17.82
C LEU A 21 3.38 -2.64 -19.27
N HIS A 22 2.87 -1.45 -19.63
CA HIS A 22 2.50 -1.10 -20.99
C HIS A 22 3.71 -1.20 -21.93
N ASP A 23 4.85 -0.59 -21.58
CA ASP A 23 6.11 -0.65 -22.35
C ASP A 23 6.61 -2.09 -22.58
N MET A 24 6.18 -3.03 -21.74
CA MET A 24 6.46 -4.46 -21.86
C MET A 24 5.40 -5.26 -22.62
N GLY A 25 4.39 -4.61 -23.21
CA GLY A 25 3.36 -5.22 -24.03
C GLY A 25 2.21 -5.87 -23.25
N TYR A 26 1.99 -5.49 -21.98
CA TYR A 26 0.81 -5.91 -21.23
C TYR A 26 -0.39 -5.01 -21.52
N THR A 27 -1.59 -5.59 -21.56
CA THR A 27 -2.84 -4.82 -21.45
C THR A 27 -3.04 -4.41 -20.00
N VAL A 28 -3.09 -3.11 -19.72
CA VAL A 28 -3.16 -2.58 -18.36
C VAL A 28 -4.52 -1.92 -18.13
N PHE A 29 -5.31 -2.49 -17.22
CA PHE A 29 -6.53 -1.88 -16.70
C PHE A 29 -6.17 -1.06 -15.45
N ALA A 30 -6.21 0.26 -15.59
CA ALA A 30 -5.73 1.21 -14.59
C ALA A 30 -6.90 1.75 -13.76
N LEU A 31 -7.15 1.12 -12.62
CA LEU A 31 -8.26 1.45 -11.72
C LEU A 31 -7.83 2.47 -10.67
N ASP A 32 -8.56 3.58 -10.61
CA ASP A 32 -8.35 4.63 -9.61
C ASP A 32 -9.64 5.44 -9.38
N LYS A 33 -9.75 6.11 -8.25
CA LYS A 33 -10.84 7.04 -7.95
C LYS A 33 -10.82 8.27 -8.86
N ARG A 34 -9.62 8.70 -9.29
CA ARG A 34 -9.39 9.81 -10.24
C ARG A 34 -8.59 9.28 -11.40
N VAL A 35 -9.18 9.31 -12.57
CA VAL A 35 -8.53 8.84 -13.80
C VAL A 35 -8.19 10.02 -14.71
N SER A 36 -7.16 9.85 -15.50
CA SER A 36 -6.80 10.73 -16.61
C SER A 36 -6.45 9.89 -17.83
N ALA A 37 -6.52 10.51 -19.01
CA ALA A 37 -6.07 9.84 -20.22
C ALA A 37 -4.56 9.52 -20.10
N ALA A 38 -4.19 8.28 -20.42
CA ALA A 38 -2.81 7.83 -20.47
C ALA A 38 -2.67 6.91 -21.68
N GLU A 39 -1.63 7.16 -22.50
CA GLU A 39 -1.41 6.41 -23.73
C GLU A 39 -1.20 4.91 -23.44
N GLY A 40 -1.92 4.06 -24.17
CA GLY A 40 -1.79 2.61 -24.08
C GLY A 40 -2.29 1.96 -22.78
N ILE A 41 -2.97 2.71 -21.93
CA ILE A 41 -3.52 2.25 -20.65
C ILE A 41 -5.03 2.43 -20.67
N ILE A 42 -5.78 1.43 -20.22
CA ILE A 42 -7.25 1.47 -20.15
C ILE A 42 -7.66 2.02 -18.79
N PRO A 43 -8.11 3.29 -18.70
CA PRO A 43 -8.51 3.89 -17.44
C PRO A 43 -9.87 3.34 -16.98
N ILE A 44 -9.96 2.91 -15.73
CA ILE A 44 -11.18 2.45 -15.07
C ILE A 44 -11.40 3.31 -13.83
N GLN A 45 -12.39 4.19 -13.88
CA GLN A 45 -12.74 4.99 -12.71
C GLN A 45 -13.53 4.13 -11.72
N ALA A 46 -13.02 3.99 -10.49
CA ALA A 46 -13.72 3.31 -9.42
C ALA A 46 -13.21 3.72 -8.04
N ASP A 47 -14.13 3.77 -7.08
CA ASP A 47 -13.83 3.90 -5.66
C ASP A 47 -13.73 2.50 -5.04
N ILE A 48 -12.55 2.09 -4.60
CA ILE A 48 -12.31 0.77 -4.02
C ILE A 48 -13.02 0.56 -2.67
N THR A 49 -13.58 1.61 -2.08
CA THR A 49 -14.38 1.54 -0.85
C THR A 49 -15.87 1.28 -1.11
N SER A 50 -16.30 1.37 -2.37
CA SER A 50 -17.67 1.11 -2.83
C SER A 50 -17.77 -0.21 -3.57
N GLU A 51 -18.56 -1.14 -3.04
CA GLU A 51 -18.78 -2.45 -3.68
C GLU A 51 -19.42 -2.32 -5.06
N ASP A 52 -20.38 -1.40 -5.21
CA ASP A 52 -21.08 -1.19 -6.49
C ASP A 52 -20.15 -0.58 -7.54
N SER A 53 -19.32 0.41 -7.15
CA SER A 53 -18.30 0.96 -8.04
C SER A 53 -17.30 -0.09 -8.53
N ILE A 54 -16.95 -1.06 -7.68
CA ILE A 54 -16.06 -2.18 -8.08
C ILE A 54 -16.77 -3.17 -9.01
N LYS A 55 -18.08 -3.44 -8.81
CA LYS A 55 -18.87 -4.29 -9.73
C LYS A 55 -18.97 -3.63 -11.12
N GLU A 56 -19.19 -2.33 -11.19
CA GLU A 56 -19.17 -1.58 -12.45
C GLU A 56 -17.79 -1.67 -13.13
N ALA A 57 -16.71 -1.50 -12.36
CA ALA A 57 -15.35 -1.66 -12.86
C ALA A 57 -15.09 -3.08 -13.40
N PHE A 58 -15.58 -4.11 -12.71
CA PHE A 58 -15.50 -5.49 -13.16
C PHE A 58 -16.21 -5.67 -14.52
N ALA A 59 -17.45 -5.18 -14.66
CA ALA A 59 -18.19 -5.27 -15.91
C ALA A 59 -17.42 -4.62 -17.08
N ARG A 60 -16.85 -3.43 -16.87
CA ARG A 60 -16.02 -2.74 -17.88
C ARG A 60 -14.75 -3.49 -18.26
N VAL A 61 -14.11 -4.17 -17.33
CA VAL A 61 -12.94 -5.01 -17.63
C VAL A 61 -13.38 -6.26 -18.40
N ALA A 62 -14.53 -6.85 -18.04
CA ALA A 62 -15.10 -8.02 -18.69
C ALA A 62 -15.48 -7.79 -20.16
N GLU A 63 -15.80 -6.55 -20.57
CA GLU A 63 -16.00 -6.18 -21.98
C GLU A 63 -14.74 -6.41 -22.84
N SER A 64 -13.57 -6.40 -22.23
CA SER A 64 -12.28 -6.46 -22.94
C SER A 64 -11.52 -7.78 -22.75
N THR A 65 -11.77 -8.51 -21.66
CA THR A 65 -11.06 -9.77 -21.36
C THR A 65 -11.82 -10.62 -20.36
N ASP A 66 -11.73 -11.95 -20.54
CA ASP A 66 -12.31 -12.93 -19.61
C ASP A 66 -11.32 -13.35 -18.51
N SER A 67 -10.05 -12.92 -18.60
CA SER A 67 -9.02 -13.35 -17.66
C SER A 67 -7.98 -12.29 -17.36
N LEU A 68 -7.45 -12.32 -16.14
CA LEU A 68 -6.35 -11.50 -15.68
C LEU A 68 -5.15 -12.37 -15.28
N ASP A 69 -3.97 -12.04 -15.78
CA ASP A 69 -2.71 -12.67 -15.35
C ASP A 69 -2.28 -12.18 -13.96
N ALA A 70 -2.63 -10.94 -13.61
CA ALA A 70 -2.32 -10.42 -12.29
C ALA A 70 -3.24 -9.26 -11.85
N ILE A 71 -3.32 -9.09 -10.52
CA ILE A 71 -3.82 -7.89 -9.86
C ILE A 71 -2.68 -7.27 -9.04
N LEU A 72 -2.42 -5.98 -9.24
CA LEU A 72 -1.44 -5.20 -8.49
C LEU A 72 -2.15 -4.13 -7.66
N HIS A 73 -2.04 -4.23 -6.34
CA HIS A 73 -2.64 -3.29 -5.40
C HIS A 73 -1.64 -2.20 -5.02
N PHE A 74 -1.76 -1.02 -5.66
CA PHE A 74 -1.05 0.19 -5.26
C PHE A 74 -1.95 1.18 -4.52
N ALA A 75 -3.27 0.97 -4.56
CA ALA A 75 -4.21 1.80 -3.81
C ALA A 75 -3.92 1.74 -2.31
N GLY A 76 -3.98 2.88 -1.68
CA GLY A 76 -3.76 3.02 -0.25
C GLY A 76 -3.62 4.48 0.15
N MET A 77 -3.84 4.74 1.42
CA MET A 77 -3.65 6.06 2.00
C MET A 77 -2.72 6.01 3.21
N TYR A 78 -2.07 7.12 3.47
CA TYR A 78 -1.29 7.37 4.67
C TYR A 78 -2.10 8.27 5.62
N MET A 79 -2.02 7.97 6.89
CA MET A 79 -2.61 8.79 7.94
C MET A 79 -1.66 8.82 9.13
N LEU A 80 -1.49 10.00 9.69
CA LEU A 80 -0.73 10.25 10.90
C LEU A 80 -1.68 10.93 11.89
N ASN A 81 -1.91 10.30 13.03
CA ASN A 81 -2.77 10.82 14.07
C ASN A 81 -2.49 10.13 15.41
N SER A 82 -2.89 10.77 16.50
CA SER A 82 -2.95 10.13 17.80
C SER A 82 -4.10 9.13 17.84
N LEU A 83 -3.86 7.90 18.29
CA LEU A 83 -4.90 6.87 18.43
C LEU A 83 -6.01 7.23 19.43
N VAL A 84 -5.74 8.18 20.33
CA VAL A 84 -6.71 8.61 21.35
C VAL A 84 -7.36 9.95 21.04
N GLU A 85 -6.91 10.66 19.99
CA GLU A 85 -7.48 11.95 19.57
C GLU A 85 -8.16 11.87 18.19
N MET A 86 -7.89 10.80 17.41
CA MET A 86 -8.46 10.65 16.07
C MET A 86 -9.97 10.39 16.13
N SER A 87 -10.68 10.80 15.07
CA SER A 87 -12.11 10.51 14.91
C SER A 87 -12.37 9.05 14.53
N ASP A 88 -13.57 8.55 14.84
CA ASP A 88 -14.04 7.25 14.36
C ASP A 88 -14.11 7.18 12.83
N GLU A 89 -14.44 8.29 12.17
CA GLU A 89 -14.44 8.41 10.71
C GLU A 89 -13.04 8.20 10.11
N ASP A 90 -12.02 8.84 10.66
CA ASP A 90 -10.62 8.65 10.25
C ASP A 90 -10.19 7.19 10.42
N PHE A 91 -10.54 6.60 11.58
CA PHE A 91 -10.24 5.21 11.87
C PHE A 91 -10.87 4.27 10.84
N ARG A 92 -12.15 4.43 10.54
CA ARG A 92 -12.86 3.63 9.52
C ARG A 92 -12.26 3.85 8.12
N THR A 93 -12.06 5.11 7.74
CA THR A 93 -11.59 5.48 6.40
C THR A 93 -10.26 4.81 6.06
N ILE A 94 -9.28 4.80 6.97
CA ILE A 94 -7.99 4.17 6.68
C ILE A 94 -8.11 2.65 6.50
N PHE A 95 -8.97 1.98 7.27
CA PHE A 95 -9.21 0.55 7.11
C PHE A 95 -10.03 0.24 5.85
N ASP A 96 -11.01 1.06 5.51
CA ASP A 96 -11.80 0.91 4.30
C ASP A 96 -10.91 1.00 3.04
N VAL A 97 -9.99 1.97 3.00
CA VAL A 97 -9.08 2.11 1.87
C VAL A 97 -7.98 1.05 1.88
N ASN A 98 -7.24 0.91 3.00
CA ASN A 98 -6.03 0.10 3.03
C ASN A 98 -6.28 -1.41 3.11
N LEU A 99 -7.40 -1.86 3.68
CA LEU A 99 -7.70 -3.26 3.91
C LEU A 99 -8.95 -3.71 3.14
N ARG A 100 -10.11 -3.11 3.45
CA ARG A 100 -11.39 -3.52 2.87
C ARG A 100 -11.41 -3.34 1.34
N GLY A 101 -10.81 -2.26 0.81
CA GLY A 101 -10.71 -2.05 -0.63
C GLY A 101 -9.94 -3.16 -1.34
N ALA A 102 -8.82 -3.63 -0.78
CA ALA A 102 -8.09 -4.76 -1.34
C ALA A 102 -8.90 -6.07 -1.27
N PHE A 103 -9.64 -6.30 -0.16
CA PHE A 103 -10.55 -7.43 -0.03
C PHE A 103 -11.65 -7.40 -1.09
N LEU A 104 -12.33 -6.27 -1.29
CA LEU A 104 -13.41 -6.14 -2.26
C LEU A 104 -12.93 -6.36 -3.70
N ILE A 105 -11.79 -5.79 -4.07
CA ILE A 105 -11.18 -6.01 -5.40
C ILE A 105 -10.86 -7.50 -5.60
N ASN A 106 -10.18 -8.13 -4.64
CA ASN A 106 -9.83 -9.55 -4.78
C ASN A 106 -11.08 -10.45 -4.87
N LYS A 107 -12.10 -10.17 -4.06
CA LYS A 107 -13.38 -10.90 -4.08
C LYS A 107 -14.10 -10.77 -5.43
N THR A 108 -14.20 -9.55 -5.94
CA THR A 108 -14.96 -9.27 -7.18
C THR A 108 -14.24 -9.76 -8.42
N PHE A 109 -12.91 -9.62 -8.49
CA PHE A 109 -12.12 -10.01 -9.65
C PHE A 109 -11.60 -11.46 -9.59
N LEU A 110 -11.88 -12.22 -8.52
CA LEU A 110 -11.48 -13.62 -8.41
C LEU A 110 -11.93 -14.48 -9.61
N PRO A 111 -13.15 -14.31 -10.18
CA PRO A 111 -13.58 -15.12 -11.34
C PRO A 111 -12.70 -14.94 -12.58
N MET A 112 -11.96 -13.84 -12.70
CA MET A 112 -11.02 -13.60 -13.79
C MET A 112 -9.62 -14.17 -13.54
N LEU A 113 -9.35 -14.68 -12.33
CA LEU A 113 -8.05 -15.26 -11.98
C LEU A 113 -8.10 -16.78 -12.12
N GLY A 114 -7.07 -17.35 -12.73
CA GLY A 114 -6.91 -18.78 -12.89
C GLY A 114 -5.57 -19.29 -12.40
N ASN A 115 -5.32 -20.58 -12.63
CA ASN A 115 -4.03 -21.21 -12.31
C ASN A 115 -2.87 -20.44 -12.99
N GLY A 116 -1.88 -20.06 -12.22
CA GLY A 116 -0.73 -19.25 -12.64
C GLY A 116 -0.93 -17.73 -12.47
N SER A 117 -2.15 -17.25 -12.21
CA SER A 117 -2.41 -15.84 -11.93
C SER A 117 -1.75 -15.38 -10.63
N ARG A 118 -1.57 -14.06 -10.47
CA ARG A 118 -0.81 -13.48 -9.39
C ARG A 118 -1.50 -12.27 -8.78
N ILE A 119 -1.40 -12.15 -7.47
CA ILE A 119 -1.80 -10.94 -6.73
C ILE A 119 -0.55 -10.39 -6.06
N LEU A 120 -0.23 -9.12 -6.32
CA LEU A 120 0.84 -8.40 -5.64
C LEU A 120 0.24 -7.21 -4.89
N ILE A 121 0.47 -7.18 -3.58
CA ILE A 121 -0.05 -6.13 -2.71
C ILE A 121 1.12 -5.28 -2.19
N ILE A 122 1.03 -3.96 -2.38
CA ILE A 122 2.00 -3.03 -1.81
C ILE A 122 1.60 -2.74 -0.36
N THR A 123 2.40 -3.26 0.56
CA THR A 123 2.25 -2.98 1.99
C THR A 123 3.31 -1.95 2.42
N SER A 124 3.75 -1.98 3.65
CA SER A 124 4.76 -1.06 4.18
C SER A 124 5.88 -1.83 4.88
N GLU A 125 7.07 -1.23 4.94
CA GLU A 125 8.14 -1.73 5.81
C GLU A 125 7.70 -1.78 7.29
N LEU A 126 6.70 -0.96 7.67
CA LEU A 126 6.14 -0.93 9.01
C LEU A 126 5.24 -2.14 9.32
N ALA A 127 4.72 -2.84 8.30
CA ALA A 127 3.77 -3.94 8.50
C ALA A 127 4.29 -5.07 9.41
N PRO A 128 5.56 -5.51 9.34
CA PRO A 128 6.11 -6.51 10.24
C PRO A 128 6.76 -5.92 11.50
N LEU A 129 6.78 -4.60 11.66
CA LEU A 129 7.47 -3.90 12.75
C LEU A 129 6.48 -3.42 13.82
N ASP A 130 7.01 -3.14 15.01
CA ASP A 130 6.24 -2.48 16.05
C ASP A 130 5.89 -1.05 15.63
N PRO A 131 4.63 -0.62 15.83
CA PRO A 131 4.20 0.72 15.45
C PRO A 131 4.89 1.78 16.31
N LEU A 132 5.22 2.92 15.71
CA LEU A 132 5.69 4.10 16.42
C LEU A 132 4.52 4.99 16.82
N PRO A 133 4.69 5.86 17.85
CA PRO A 133 3.69 6.87 18.18
C PRO A 133 3.27 7.67 16.95
N PHE A 134 1.99 8.06 16.90
CA PHE A 134 1.36 8.88 15.87
C PHE A 134 1.30 8.29 14.45
N THR A 135 2.17 7.31 14.12
CA THR A 135 2.05 6.51 12.88
C THR A 135 1.28 5.22 13.10
N GLY A 136 0.79 4.99 14.32
CA GLY A 136 0.21 3.71 14.76
C GLY A 136 -0.93 3.24 13.89
N ILE A 137 -1.89 4.10 13.57
CA ILE A 137 -3.07 3.72 12.78
C ILE A 137 -2.68 3.24 11.37
N TYR A 138 -1.74 3.93 10.72
CA TYR A 138 -1.23 3.50 9.42
C TYR A 138 -0.49 2.15 9.52
N ALA A 139 0.42 2.01 10.49
CA ALA A 139 1.16 0.78 10.70
C ALA A 139 0.22 -0.41 10.99
N VAL A 140 -0.80 -0.22 11.84
CA VAL A 140 -1.82 -1.24 12.15
C VAL A 140 -2.61 -1.62 10.89
N SER A 141 -3.05 -0.65 10.08
CA SER A 141 -3.77 -0.94 8.83
C SER A 141 -2.91 -1.74 7.83
N LYS A 142 -1.61 -1.42 7.72
CA LYS A 142 -0.68 -2.14 6.83
C LYS A 142 -0.27 -3.50 7.40
N ALA A 143 -0.21 -3.67 8.72
CA ALA A 143 -0.01 -4.96 9.36
C ALA A 143 -1.23 -5.88 9.14
N ALA A 144 -2.45 -5.35 9.28
CA ALA A 144 -3.68 -6.07 8.97
C ALA A 144 -3.72 -6.50 7.49
N LEU A 145 -3.37 -5.61 6.55
CA LEU A 145 -3.28 -5.92 5.12
C LEU A 145 -2.23 -7.02 4.83
N ASP A 146 -1.08 -6.99 5.50
CA ASP A 146 -0.02 -7.99 5.33
C ASP A 146 -0.48 -9.37 5.84
N LYS A 147 -1.20 -9.43 6.96
CA LYS A 147 -1.81 -10.66 7.50
C LYS A 147 -2.95 -11.17 6.61
N TYR A 148 -3.82 -10.29 6.14
CA TYR A 148 -4.84 -10.61 5.15
C TYR A 148 -4.21 -11.24 3.90
N ALA A 149 -3.17 -10.63 3.34
CA ALA A 149 -2.46 -11.13 2.17
C ALA A 149 -1.86 -12.53 2.39
N TYR A 150 -1.36 -12.81 3.61
CA TYR A 150 -0.83 -14.13 3.95
C TYR A 150 -1.93 -15.18 4.03
N SER A 151 -3.07 -14.87 4.68
CA SER A 151 -4.23 -15.76 4.73
C SER A 151 -4.75 -16.04 3.31
N LEU A 152 -4.92 -14.98 2.51
CA LEU A 152 -5.35 -15.09 1.13
C LEU A 152 -4.41 -15.98 0.28
N ARG A 153 -3.09 -15.90 0.52
CA ARG A 153 -2.13 -16.80 -0.13
C ARG A 153 -2.37 -18.25 0.23
N MET A 154 -2.65 -18.54 1.52
CA MET A 154 -2.91 -19.91 1.97
C MET A 154 -4.13 -20.53 1.30
N GLU A 155 -5.17 -19.72 1.07
CA GLU A 155 -6.38 -20.14 0.37
C GLU A 155 -6.16 -20.28 -1.14
N LEU A 156 -5.66 -19.23 -1.78
CA LEU A 156 -5.57 -19.13 -3.23
C LEU A 156 -4.49 -20.04 -3.85
N GLN A 157 -3.48 -20.46 -3.09
CA GLN A 157 -2.52 -21.47 -3.58
C GLN A 157 -3.22 -22.79 -3.95
N LEU A 158 -4.35 -23.12 -3.32
CA LEU A 158 -5.17 -24.31 -3.65
C LEU A 158 -5.80 -24.19 -5.05
N LEU A 159 -5.93 -22.98 -5.57
CA LEU A 159 -6.41 -22.66 -6.92
C LEU A 159 -5.26 -22.37 -7.89
N GLY A 160 -4.00 -22.55 -7.47
CA GLY A 160 -2.82 -22.24 -8.28
C GLY A 160 -2.54 -20.74 -8.44
N ILE A 161 -3.20 -19.87 -7.66
CA ILE A 161 -3.01 -18.42 -7.66
C ILE A 161 -2.00 -18.04 -6.60
N THR A 162 -1.02 -17.20 -6.96
CA THR A 162 0.04 -16.81 -6.02
C THR A 162 -0.16 -15.38 -5.52
N VAL A 163 -0.18 -15.21 -4.19
CA VAL A 163 -0.21 -13.90 -3.54
C VAL A 163 1.17 -13.56 -2.97
N SER A 164 1.64 -12.32 -3.21
CA SER A 164 2.88 -11.79 -2.65
C SER A 164 2.66 -10.37 -2.13
N VAL A 165 3.48 -9.96 -1.16
CA VAL A 165 3.54 -8.57 -0.70
C VAL A 165 4.89 -7.93 -1.02
N LEU A 166 4.85 -6.64 -1.35
CA LEU A 166 6.04 -5.80 -1.44
C LEU A 166 5.97 -4.74 -0.33
N ARG A 167 6.80 -4.92 0.70
CA ARG A 167 6.93 -4.03 1.85
C ARG A 167 7.85 -2.88 1.46
N ALA A 168 7.26 -1.74 1.12
CA ALA A 168 7.98 -0.54 0.69
C ALA A 168 8.28 0.38 1.89
N GLY A 169 9.51 0.89 1.95
CA GLY A 169 9.87 2.03 2.79
C GLY A 169 9.47 3.35 2.11
N ALA A 170 10.10 4.47 2.48
CA ALA A 170 9.78 5.78 1.96
C ALA A 170 9.99 5.86 0.43
N VAL A 171 8.97 6.35 -0.29
CA VAL A 171 8.96 6.49 -1.76
C VAL A 171 8.59 7.92 -2.11
N LYS A 172 9.33 8.55 -3.01
CA LYS A 172 9.09 9.92 -3.48
C LYS A 172 7.83 9.98 -4.33
N THR A 173 6.67 10.15 -3.69
CA THR A 173 5.36 10.26 -4.33
C THR A 173 4.58 11.42 -3.72
N ARG A 174 3.42 11.75 -4.26
CA ARG A 174 2.50 12.71 -3.65
C ARG A 174 2.11 12.30 -2.21
N MET A 175 2.11 11.00 -1.90
CA MET A 175 1.85 10.50 -0.54
C MET A 175 2.90 11.00 0.46
N LEU A 176 4.15 11.25 0.04
CA LEU A 176 5.19 11.84 0.90
C LEU A 176 4.85 13.31 1.23
N GLY A 177 4.36 14.10 0.26
CA GLY A 177 3.84 15.44 0.52
C GLY A 177 2.62 15.44 1.44
N VAL A 178 1.68 14.51 1.22
CA VAL A 178 0.52 14.32 2.12
C VAL A 178 0.97 13.91 3.53
N SER A 179 2.06 13.14 3.66
CA SER A 179 2.66 12.80 4.96
C SER A 179 3.18 14.05 5.70
N THR A 180 3.84 14.96 4.99
CA THR A 180 4.31 16.23 5.57
C THR A 180 3.12 17.10 6.02
N ASP A 181 2.09 17.25 5.16
CA ASP A 181 0.88 18.01 5.49
C ASP A 181 0.09 17.36 6.64
N ALA A 182 0.04 16.03 6.71
CA ALA A 182 -0.59 15.30 7.81
C ALA A 182 0.16 15.50 9.13
N LEU A 183 1.50 15.55 9.04
CA LEU A 183 2.36 15.81 10.19
C LEU A 183 2.18 17.24 10.72
N ASP A 184 2.04 18.21 9.83
CA ASP A 184 1.79 19.60 10.19
C ASP A 184 0.42 19.75 10.84
N ARG A 185 -0.63 19.21 10.24
CA ARG A 185 -1.98 19.18 10.83
C ARG A 185 -2.02 18.51 12.20
N PHE A 186 -1.29 17.40 12.36
CA PHE A 186 -1.19 16.74 13.66
C PHE A 186 -0.49 17.61 14.69
N CYS A 187 0.63 18.26 14.34
CA CYS A 187 1.35 19.14 15.25
C CYS A 187 0.54 20.36 15.69
N GLU A 188 -0.32 20.89 14.80
CA GLU A 188 -1.19 22.03 15.07
C GLU A 188 -2.46 21.63 15.84
N GLY A 189 -2.99 20.43 15.59
CA GLY A 189 -4.28 19.97 16.10
C GLY A 189 -4.22 19.19 17.42
N THR A 190 -3.09 18.57 17.76
CA THR A 190 -3.00 17.76 18.97
C THR A 190 -3.04 18.60 20.25
N LYS A 191 -3.93 18.23 21.15
CA LYS A 191 -4.07 18.87 22.48
C LYS A 191 -3.20 18.19 23.53
N LEU A 192 -3.09 16.86 23.45
CA LEU A 192 -2.39 16.04 24.44
C LEU A 192 -0.87 15.97 24.20
N TYR A 193 -0.42 16.16 22.96
CA TYR A 193 0.97 15.86 22.56
C TYR A 193 1.71 17.06 21.95
N SER A 194 1.29 18.29 22.21
CA SER A 194 1.86 19.50 21.61
C SER A 194 3.40 19.60 21.72
N CYS A 195 3.97 19.23 22.89
CA CYS A 195 5.42 19.23 23.10
C CYS A 195 6.13 18.07 22.38
N ASN A 196 5.47 16.91 22.24
CA ASN A 196 6.05 15.72 21.64
C ASN A 196 5.98 15.78 20.11
N ALA A 197 4.93 16.39 19.57
CA ALA A 197 4.68 16.52 18.13
C ALA A 197 5.81 17.25 17.40
N ALA A 198 6.31 18.35 17.96
CA ALA A 198 7.42 19.11 17.37
C ALA A 198 8.74 18.30 17.30
N ARG A 199 9.00 17.43 18.30
CA ARG A 199 10.17 16.53 18.28
C ARG A 199 9.97 15.39 17.28
N PHE A 200 8.76 14.83 17.25
CA PHE A 200 8.39 13.79 16.31
C PHE A 200 8.55 14.29 14.86
N LYS A 201 8.11 15.50 14.54
CA LYS A 201 8.27 16.14 13.23
C LYS A 201 9.73 16.16 12.75
N ARG A 202 10.67 16.54 13.64
CA ARG A 202 12.11 16.55 13.30
C ARG A 202 12.65 15.15 12.96
N ILE A 203 12.18 14.12 13.66
CA ILE A 203 12.62 12.75 13.44
C ILE A 203 12.07 12.22 12.11
N VAL A 204 10.77 12.43 11.85
CA VAL A 204 10.12 12.00 10.60
C VAL A 204 10.82 12.62 9.39
N GLY A 205 11.10 13.92 9.41
CA GLY A 205 11.83 14.58 8.32
C GLY A 205 13.18 13.94 8.00
N THR A 206 13.90 13.46 9.03
CA THR A 206 15.18 12.75 8.83
C THR A 206 15.00 11.36 8.22
N VAL A 207 13.92 10.67 8.58
CA VAL A 207 13.59 9.33 8.06
C VAL A 207 13.10 9.42 6.62
N GLU A 208 12.23 10.37 6.32
CA GLU A 208 11.66 10.58 4.98
C GLU A 208 12.68 11.07 3.95
N ALA A 209 13.77 11.69 4.40
CA ALA A 209 14.88 12.10 3.52
C ALA A 209 15.51 10.93 2.74
N ARG A 210 15.35 9.69 3.19
CA ARG A 210 15.88 8.48 2.54
C ARG A 210 14.88 7.84 1.57
N ASN A 211 14.15 8.63 0.81
CA ASN A 211 13.18 8.12 -0.15
C ASN A 211 13.83 7.62 -1.46
N ILE A 212 13.11 6.76 -2.17
CA ILE A 212 13.48 6.26 -3.51
C ILE A 212 12.42 6.67 -4.54
N PRO A 213 12.79 6.78 -5.83
CA PRO A 213 11.83 7.08 -6.88
C PRO A 213 10.84 5.92 -7.09
N PRO A 214 9.57 6.22 -7.48
CA PRO A 214 8.51 5.22 -7.66
C PRO A 214 8.83 4.18 -8.72
N GLU A 215 9.66 4.51 -9.72
CA GLU A 215 10.11 3.59 -10.77
C GLU A 215 10.85 2.37 -10.20
N LYS A 216 11.59 2.54 -9.10
CA LYS A 216 12.24 1.40 -8.41
C LYS A 216 11.23 0.44 -7.80
N ILE A 217 10.09 0.95 -7.30
CA ILE A 217 8.99 0.12 -6.83
C ILE A 217 8.35 -0.63 -8.01
N ALA A 218 8.04 0.06 -9.10
CA ALA A 218 7.50 -0.52 -10.32
C ALA A 218 8.40 -1.65 -10.86
N GLN A 219 9.70 -1.39 -11.00
CA GLN A 219 10.67 -2.39 -11.43
C GLN A 219 10.71 -3.62 -10.51
N LYS A 220 10.65 -3.39 -9.19
CA LYS A 220 10.64 -4.49 -8.21
C LYS A 220 9.36 -5.29 -8.30
N ALA A 221 8.20 -4.64 -8.43
CA ALA A 221 6.91 -5.27 -8.61
C ALA A 221 6.89 -6.17 -9.86
N VAL A 222 7.32 -5.65 -11.00
CA VAL A 222 7.41 -6.41 -12.25
C VAL A 222 8.39 -7.59 -12.13
N ARG A 223 9.54 -7.42 -11.46
CA ARG A 223 10.47 -8.54 -11.21
C ARG A 223 9.83 -9.63 -10.35
N ILE A 224 8.98 -9.28 -9.39
CA ILE A 224 8.24 -10.26 -8.57
C ILE A 224 7.23 -11.01 -9.44
N LEU A 225 6.47 -10.32 -10.28
CA LEU A 225 5.51 -10.93 -11.19
C LEU A 225 6.15 -11.96 -12.16
N LYS A 226 7.40 -11.71 -12.57
CA LYS A 226 8.12 -12.61 -13.51
C LYS A 226 8.75 -13.84 -12.84
N LYS A 227 8.79 -13.93 -11.51
CA LYS A 227 9.40 -15.07 -10.83
C LYS A 227 8.56 -16.33 -10.98
N LYS A 228 9.19 -17.48 -11.30
CA LYS A 228 8.51 -18.77 -11.38
C LYS A 228 7.86 -19.14 -10.04
N ASN A 229 8.61 -19.03 -8.94
CA ASN A 229 8.16 -19.33 -7.58
C ASN A 229 8.40 -18.09 -6.68
N PRO A 230 7.47 -17.11 -6.65
CA PRO A 230 7.66 -15.94 -5.84
C PRO A 230 7.46 -16.23 -4.35
N ARG A 231 8.33 -15.65 -3.50
CA ARG A 231 8.17 -15.66 -2.05
C ARG A 231 6.93 -14.88 -1.65
N PHE A 232 6.45 -15.10 -0.43
CA PHE A 232 5.34 -14.30 0.10
C PHE A 232 5.73 -12.83 0.22
N ALA A 233 6.84 -12.50 0.87
CA ALA A 233 7.22 -11.12 1.17
C ALA A 233 8.56 -10.72 0.54
N TYR A 234 8.56 -9.51 0.01
CA TYR A 234 9.73 -8.79 -0.47
C TYR A 234 9.79 -7.43 0.20
N SER A 235 11.00 -6.89 0.38
CA SER A 235 11.18 -5.55 0.95
C SER A 235 12.05 -4.70 0.03
N ILE A 236 11.81 -3.39 0.06
CA ILE A 236 12.61 -2.40 -0.66
C ILE A 236 12.70 -1.12 0.17
N ASN A 237 13.88 -0.51 0.21
CA ASN A 237 14.17 0.72 0.94
C ASN A 237 13.82 0.65 2.43
N ARG A 238 14.27 -0.41 3.13
CA ARG A 238 14.05 -0.55 4.58
C ARG A 238 14.90 0.45 5.36
N ASN A 239 14.30 1.05 6.38
CA ASN A 239 15.02 1.94 7.29
C ASN A 239 15.80 1.13 8.34
N PRO A 240 17.15 1.20 8.37
CA PRO A 240 17.96 0.44 9.30
C PRO A 240 17.76 0.86 10.78
N LEU A 241 17.40 2.13 11.04
CA LEU A 241 17.13 2.59 12.41
C LEU A 241 15.85 1.97 12.97
N LEU A 242 14.81 1.83 12.15
CA LEU A 242 13.58 1.14 12.55
C LEU A 242 13.84 -0.34 12.84
N LEU A 243 14.69 -0.99 12.04
CA LEU A 243 15.09 -2.38 12.29
C LEU A 243 15.85 -2.54 13.59
N LEU A 244 16.81 -1.63 13.84
CA LEU A 244 17.57 -1.64 15.09
C LEU A 244 16.66 -1.42 16.30
N LEU A 245 15.75 -0.45 16.24
CA LEU A 245 14.78 -0.19 17.28
C LEU A 245 13.90 -1.42 17.56
N ASN A 246 13.43 -2.09 16.51
CA ASN A 246 12.61 -3.31 16.63
C ASN A 246 13.38 -4.54 17.15
N ALA A 247 14.71 -4.56 17.05
CA ALA A 247 15.54 -5.60 17.61
C ALA A 247 15.73 -5.46 19.14
N LEU A 248 15.41 -4.31 19.72
CA LEU A 248 15.50 -4.08 21.15
C LEU A 248 14.37 -4.82 21.91
N PRO A 249 14.65 -5.32 23.15
CA PRO A 249 13.60 -5.75 24.06
C PRO A 249 12.54 -4.66 24.25
N LYS A 250 11.26 -5.04 24.32
CA LYS A 250 10.11 -4.09 24.37
C LYS A 250 10.26 -2.99 25.42
N ARG A 251 10.77 -3.32 26.63
CA ARG A 251 10.99 -2.34 27.68
C ARG A 251 12.01 -1.27 27.28
N LEU A 252 13.10 -1.67 26.62
CA LEU A 252 14.14 -0.74 26.15
C LEU A 252 13.64 0.09 24.96
N GLN A 253 12.86 -0.53 24.07
CA GLN A 253 12.20 0.17 22.96
C GLN A 253 11.28 1.28 23.46
N LEU A 254 10.38 0.96 24.42
CA LEU A 254 9.47 1.94 25.02
C LEU A 254 10.23 3.05 25.76
N PHE A 255 11.30 2.70 26.48
CA PHE A 255 12.15 3.68 27.17
C PHE A 255 12.84 4.61 26.16
N ALA A 256 13.44 4.06 25.12
CA ALA A 256 14.10 4.84 24.07
C ALA A 256 13.11 5.82 23.38
N ILE A 257 11.92 5.33 22.97
CA ILE A 257 10.88 6.16 22.36
C ILE A 257 10.46 7.29 23.31
N LYS A 258 10.24 6.97 24.61
CA LYS A 258 9.88 7.97 25.62
C LYS A 258 10.97 9.02 25.77
N MET A 259 12.26 8.63 25.83
CA MET A 259 13.38 9.58 25.97
C MET A 259 13.54 10.46 24.73
N ILE A 260 13.33 9.91 23.54
CA ILE A 260 13.45 10.66 22.28
C ILE A 260 12.31 11.67 22.10
N LEU A 261 11.10 11.32 22.52
CA LEU A 261 9.91 12.15 22.32
C LEU A 261 9.56 13.05 23.53
N ARG A 262 10.13 12.82 24.69
CA ARG A 262 9.91 13.63 25.90
C ARG A 262 10.72 14.93 25.84
#